data_4d7341fd92ad001afb79f98f4f6adbef
#
_entry.id   4d7341fd92ad001afb79f98f4f6adbef
#
_cell.length_a   1.000
_cell.length_b   1.000
_cell.length_c   1.000
_cell.angle_alpha   90.00
_cell.angle_beta   90.00
_cell.angle_gamma   90.00
#
_symmetry.space_group_name_H-M   'P 1'
#
loop_
_entity.id
_entity.type
_entity.pdbx_description
1 polymer ?
#
loop_
_entity_poly.entity_id
_entity_poly.type
_entity_poly.pdbx_seq_one_letter_code
_entity_poly.pdbx_strand_id
1 'polypeptide(L)'
;MTALHRPAPTGAPVGRDRGGPLADHAEQFAKQLASATELGLIPDPDAVRAVWEDAAAPDWAGPALWLHGDLHPANVLTADGTFCGVIDFGDLFAGDPACDLAAPWVLLPDGAADHFYGAYRPAPDAATLRRARGWAVLRALVCILIGDAGVHGRPGGKPTWGPPAHVTLRRLVATAS
;
A
#
# COMPACT_ATOMS: atom_id res chain seq x y z
N MET A 1 10.62 -7.59 -6.92
CA MET A 1 10.84 -6.97 -5.59
C MET A 1 12.14 -7.45 -4.94
N THR A 2 12.40 -8.75 -4.78
CA THR A 2 13.66 -9.26 -4.16
C THR A 2 14.95 -8.62 -4.70
N ALA A 3 15.02 -8.34 -6.01
CA ALA A 3 16.20 -7.70 -6.61
C ALA A 3 16.35 -6.20 -6.25
N LEU A 4 15.25 -5.52 -5.96
CA LEU A 4 15.22 -4.10 -5.56
C LEU A 4 15.51 -3.95 -4.06
N HIS A 5 14.88 -4.75 -3.22
CA HIS A 5 14.97 -4.67 -1.76
C HIS A 5 16.34 -5.13 -1.26
N ARG A 6 17.35 -4.31 -1.50
CA ARG A 6 18.72 -4.48 -1.00
C ARG A 6 19.02 -3.44 0.06
N PRO A 7 19.91 -3.74 1.03
CA PRO A 7 20.30 -2.77 2.03
C PRO A 7 20.76 -1.45 1.38
N ALA A 8 20.15 -0.37 1.82
CA ALA A 8 20.51 0.98 1.37
C ALA A 8 21.76 1.47 2.14
N PRO A 9 22.64 2.24 1.51
CA PRO A 9 23.80 2.81 2.21
C PRO A 9 23.37 3.87 3.22
N THR A 10 24.26 4.14 4.18
CA THR A 10 24.08 5.27 5.11
C THR A 10 23.97 6.57 4.32
N GLY A 11 22.96 7.38 4.65
CA GLY A 11 22.69 8.65 3.95
C GLY A 11 21.85 8.50 2.68
N ALA A 12 21.35 7.30 2.35
CA ALA A 12 20.35 7.14 1.30
C ALA A 12 19.12 8.03 1.59
N PRO A 13 18.43 8.55 0.54
CA PRO A 13 17.23 9.35 0.73
C PRO A 13 16.17 8.55 1.49
N VAL A 14 15.48 9.19 2.42
CA VAL A 14 14.32 8.62 3.11
C VAL A 14 13.04 9.12 2.47
N GLY A 15 12.00 8.30 2.50
CA GLY A 15 10.68 8.70 2.01
C GLY A 15 10.13 9.85 2.87
N ARG A 16 9.53 10.86 2.23
CA ARG A 16 8.94 12.02 2.94
C ARG A 16 7.59 11.67 3.54
N ASP A 17 6.76 10.96 2.78
CA ASP A 17 5.37 10.66 3.12
C ASP A 17 5.08 9.15 3.15
N ARG A 18 6.12 8.29 3.18
CA ARG A 18 6.01 6.83 3.09
C ARG A 18 7.34 6.16 3.44
N GLY A 19 7.26 4.88 3.83
CA GLY A 19 8.45 4.05 4.08
C GLY A 19 9.13 4.23 5.42
N GLY A 20 8.66 5.16 6.25
CA GLY A 20 8.99 5.27 7.66
C GLY A 20 8.15 4.33 8.54
N PRO A 21 8.21 4.47 9.89
CA PRO A 21 7.31 3.76 10.77
C PRO A 21 5.85 4.00 10.40
N LEU A 22 5.07 2.93 10.28
CA LEU A 22 3.67 3.05 9.88
C LEU A 22 2.86 3.92 10.88
N ALA A 23 3.23 3.86 12.17
CA ALA A 23 2.61 4.66 13.22
C ALA A 23 2.72 6.18 12.99
N ASP A 24 3.77 6.65 12.32
CA ASP A 24 3.96 8.09 12.00
C ASP A 24 2.91 8.60 11.01
N HIS A 25 2.20 7.70 10.33
CA HIS A 25 1.12 8.01 9.38
C HIS A 25 -0.28 7.98 10.01
N ALA A 26 -0.40 7.89 11.35
CA ALA A 26 -1.69 7.78 12.04
C ALA A 26 -2.62 8.98 11.80
N GLU A 27 -2.08 10.20 11.76
CA GLU A 27 -2.86 11.41 11.46
C GLU A 27 -3.37 11.39 10.01
N GLN A 28 -2.52 11.02 9.07
CA GLN A 28 -2.90 10.87 7.66
C GLN A 28 -4.00 9.82 7.49
N PHE A 29 -3.85 8.65 8.12
CA PHE A 29 -4.87 7.60 8.13
C PHE A 29 -6.20 8.11 8.68
N ALA A 30 -6.19 8.72 9.87
CA ALA A 30 -7.39 9.23 10.53
C ALA A 30 -8.13 10.25 9.64
N LYS A 31 -7.40 11.19 9.03
CA LYS A 31 -7.95 12.20 8.12
C LYS A 31 -8.59 11.56 6.87
N GLN A 32 -7.90 10.61 6.25
CA GLN A 32 -8.40 9.94 5.04
C GLN A 32 -9.62 9.07 5.34
N LEU A 33 -9.61 8.33 6.44
CA LEU A 33 -10.73 7.51 6.86
C LEU A 33 -11.95 8.37 7.17
N ALA A 34 -11.78 9.46 7.93
CA ALA A 34 -12.86 10.40 8.23
C ALA A 34 -13.47 10.98 6.95
N SER A 35 -12.64 11.50 6.04
CA SER A 35 -13.10 12.07 4.77
C SER A 35 -13.87 11.05 3.93
N ALA A 36 -13.37 9.82 3.82
CA ALA A 36 -14.04 8.78 3.07
C ALA A 36 -15.35 8.31 3.73
N THR A 37 -15.41 8.33 5.06
CA THR A 37 -16.62 8.01 5.83
C THR A 37 -17.69 9.11 5.67
N GLU A 38 -17.32 10.38 5.76
CA GLU A 38 -18.22 11.53 5.56
C GLU A 38 -18.84 11.52 4.16
N LEU A 39 -18.10 11.06 3.16
CA LEU A 39 -18.58 10.89 1.78
C LEU A 39 -19.42 9.61 1.59
N GLY A 40 -19.61 8.79 2.62
CA GLY A 40 -20.37 7.53 2.53
C GLY A 40 -19.67 6.44 1.72
N LEU A 41 -18.33 6.54 1.53
CA LEU A 41 -17.56 5.63 0.69
C LEU A 41 -17.09 4.36 1.45
N ILE A 42 -17.11 4.39 2.78
CA ILE A 42 -16.66 3.29 3.65
C ILE A 42 -17.84 2.74 4.46
N PRO A 43 -18.29 1.53 4.15
CA PRO A 43 -19.45 0.92 4.85
C PRO A 43 -19.18 0.60 6.33
N ASP A 44 -17.94 0.19 6.66
CA ASP A 44 -17.52 -0.19 8.00
C ASP A 44 -16.15 0.46 8.34
N PRO A 45 -16.15 1.71 8.83
CA PRO A 45 -14.92 2.39 9.19
C PRO A 45 -14.22 1.78 10.41
N ASP A 46 -14.94 1.11 11.32
CA ASP A 46 -14.34 0.49 12.50
C ASP A 46 -13.56 -0.76 12.13
N ALA A 47 -14.04 -1.55 11.18
CA ALA A 47 -13.28 -2.68 10.63
C ALA A 47 -12.00 -2.22 9.93
N VAL A 48 -12.04 -1.11 9.19
CA VAL A 48 -10.84 -0.52 8.56
C VAL A 48 -9.86 -0.03 9.62
N ARG A 49 -10.35 0.58 10.70
CA ARG A 49 -9.54 1.03 11.84
C ARG A 49 -8.85 -0.14 12.52
N ALA A 50 -9.55 -1.24 12.78
CA ALA A 50 -8.99 -2.43 13.39
C ALA A 50 -7.83 -3.03 12.57
N VAL A 51 -7.95 -3.08 11.23
CA VAL A 51 -6.85 -3.49 10.34
C VAL A 51 -5.63 -2.58 10.47
N TRP A 52 -5.87 -1.26 10.53
CA TRP A 52 -4.82 -0.27 10.70
C TRP A 52 -4.09 -0.41 12.04
N GLU A 53 -4.82 -0.53 13.14
CA GLU A 53 -4.27 -0.63 14.50
C GLU A 53 -3.41 -1.89 14.67
N ASP A 54 -3.88 -3.05 14.15
CA ASP A 54 -3.07 -4.28 14.10
C ASP A 54 -1.79 -4.09 13.29
N ALA A 55 -1.88 -3.39 12.15
CA ALA A 55 -0.76 -3.17 11.26
C ALA A 55 0.27 -2.17 11.79
N ALA A 56 -0.17 -1.14 12.52
CA ALA A 56 0.68 -0.08 13.04
C ALA A 56 1.40 -0.46 14.36
N ALA A 57 0.95 -1.54 15.03
CA ALA A 57 1.53 -1.97 16.29
C ALA A 57 3.00 -2.46 16.20
N PRO A 58 3.44 -3.23 15.16
CA PRO A 58 4.83 -3.68 15.07
C PRO A 58 5.71 -2.68 14.31
N ASP A 59 6.87 -2.35 14.88
CA ASP A 59 7.89 -1.55 14.22
C ASP A 59 8.79 -2.37 13.29
N TRP A 60 9.41 -1.66 12.34
CA TRP A 60 10.50 -2.21 11.53
C TRP A 60 11.85 -2.01 12.23
N ALA A 61 12.49 -3.10 12.64
CA ALA A 61 13.80 -3.10 13.31
C ALA A 61 14.95 -3.53 12.39
N GLY A 62 14.67 -3.84 11.12
CA GLY A 62 15.66 -4.25 10.14
C GLY A 62 16.41 -3.07 9.50
N PRO A 63 17.42 -3.36 8.65
CA PRO A 63 18.09 -2.32 7.89
C PRO A 63 17.12 -1.66 6.89
N ALA A 64 17.32 -0.37 6.63
CA ALA A 64 16.60 0.29 5.55
C ALA A 64 16.96 -0.36 4.21
N LEU A 65 15.94 -0.71 3.42
CA LEU A 65 16.08 -1.29 2.09
C LEU A 65 15.72 -0.27 1.02
N TRP A 66 16.31 -0.39 -0.16
CA TRP A 66 15.85 0.36 -1.32
C TRP A 66 14.42 -0.04 -1.67
N LEU A 67 13.54 0.94 -1.81
CA LEU A 67 12.12 0.77 -2.13
C LEU A 67 11.76 1.57 -3.38
N HIS A 68 10.82 1.04 -4.15
CA HIS A 68 10.16 1.80 -5.21
C HIS A 68 9.28 2.92 -4.61
N GLY A 69 8.52 2.58 -3.56
CA GLY A 69 7.70 3.50 -2.79
C GLY A 69 6.37 3.89 -3.42
N ASP A 70 6.18 3.65 -4.73
CA ASP A 70 4.96 4.05 -5.44
C ASP A 70 4.43 2.97 -6.40
N LEU A 71 4.34 1.73 -5.91
CA LEU A 71 3.80 0.62 -6.70
C LEU A 71 2.28 0.70 -6.79
N HIS A 72 1.80 1.12 -7.96
CA HIS A 72 0.39 1.16 -8.32
C HIS A 72 0.19 0.79 -9.80
N PRO A 73 -1.04 0.56 -10.30
CA PRO A 73 -1.25 0.03 -11.65
C PRO A 73 -0.59 0.82 -12.79
N ALA A 74 -0.44 2.14 -12.66
CA ALA A 74 0.19 2.96 -13.70
C ALA A 74 1.72 2.78 -13.77
N ASN A 75 2.36 2.27 -12.71
CA ASN A 75 3.79 2.04 -12.63
C ASN A 75 4.19 0.58 -12.89
N VAL A 76 3.21 -0.27 -13.27
CA VAL A 76 3.42 -1.68 -13.60
C VAL A 76 3.07 -1.91 -15.07
N LEU A 77 4.03 -2.45 -15.81
CA LEU A 77 3.85 -2.79 -17.22
C LEU A 77 3.42 -4.24 -17.38
N THR A 78 2.44 -4.45 -18.23
CA THR A 78 1.97 -5.78 -18.63
C THR A 78 1.87 -5.86 -20.14
N ALA A 79 2.17 -7.03 -20.71
CA ALA A 79 1.91 -7.36 -22.11
C ALA A 79 1.32 -8.77 -22.17
N ASP A 80 0.26 -8.95 -22.94
CA ASP A 80 -0.46 -10.22 -23.09
C ASP A 80 -0.86 -10.87 -21.75
N GLY A 81 -1.29 -10.03 -20.77
CA GLY A 81 -1.64 -10.47 -19.44
C GLY A 81 -0.47 -10.88 -18.54
N THR A 82 0.75 -10.70 -19.00
CA THR A 82 1.98 -11.06 -18.28
C THR A 82 2.69 -9.82 -17.76
N PHE A 83 3.22 -9.88 -16.54
CA PHE A 83 4.07 -8.83 -15.97
C PHE A 83 5.35 -8.67 -16.81
N CYS A 84 5.65 -7.43 -17.22
CA CYS A 84 6.83 -7.08 -18.03
C CYS A 84 7.84 -6.22 -17.27
N GLY A 85 7.40 -5.39 -16.32
CA GLY A 85 8.32 -4.52 -15.62
C GLY A 85 7.65 -3.52 -14.70
N VAL A 86 8.48 -2.77 -14.01
CA VAL A 86 8.11 -1.62 -13.17
C VAL A 86 8.83 -0.41 -13.72
N ILE A 87 8.16 0.74 -13.73
CA ILE A 87 8.66 2.03 -14.17
C ILE A 87 8.48 3.09 -13.10
N ASP A 88 9.01 4.28 -13.34
CA ASP A 88 8.89 5.44 -12.46
C ASP A 88 9.60 5.27 -11.10
N PHE A 89 10.92 5.09 -11.19
CA PHE A 89 11.81 5.02 -10.02
C PHE A 89 12.24 6.40 -9.49
N GLY A 90 11.55 7.46 -9.90
CA GLY A 90 11.89 8.84 -9.50
C GLY A 90 11.80 9.10 -7.99
N ASP A 91 10.98 8.33 -7.31
CA ASP A 91 10.78 8.42 -5.85
C ASP A 91 11.52 7.33 -5.05
N LEU A 92 12.58 6.73 -5.61
CA LEU A 92 13.36 5.70 -4.93
C LEU A 92 13.90 6.21 -3.59
N PHE A 93 13.66 5.49 -2.52
CA PHE A 93 14.12 5.83 -1.17
C PHE A 93 14.48 4.60 -0.34
N ALA A 94 15.06 4.82 0.84
CA ALA A 94 15.40 3.79 1.80
C ALA A 94 14.38 3.72 2.94
N GLY A 95 13.88 2.52 3.27
CA GLY A 95 12.88 2.36 4.33
C GLY A 95 12.48 0.92 4.63
N ASP A 96 11.30 0.77 5.24
CA ASP A 96 10.67 -0.51 5.55
C ASP A 96 10.09 -1.17 4.29
N PRO A 97 10.51 -2.39 3.92
CA PRO A 97 10.00 -3.10 2.74
C PRO A 97 8.49 -3.35 2.77
N ALA A 98 7.84 -3.27 3.91
CA ALA A 98 6.39 -3.40 4.02
C ALA A 98 5.65 -2.39 3.14
N CYS A 99 6.22 -1.21 2.88
CA CYS A 99 5.64 -0.20 2.01
C CYS A 99 5.42 -0.74 0.58
N ASP A 100 6.43 -1.36 -0.01
CA ASP A 100 6.34 -1.97 -1.34
C ASP A 100 5.62 -3.32 -1.32
N LEU A 101 5.73 -4.06 -0.21
CA LEU A 101 5.04 -5.33 -0.02
C LEU A 101 3.51 -5.17 0.16
N ALA A 102 3.01 -3.94 0.24
CA ALA A 102 1.59 -3.63 0.09
C ALA A 102 1.06 -3.84 -1.34
N ALA A 103 1.94 -3.82 -2.34
CA ALA A 103 1.57 -3.88 -3.76
C ALA A 103 0.69 -5.09 -4.15
N PRO A 104 0.89 -6.32 -3.63
CA PRO A 104 0.02 -7.46 -3.95
C PRO A 104 -1.46 -7.23 -3.65
N TRP A 105 -1.78 -6.50 -2.59
CA TRP A 105 -3.16 -6.16 -2.25
C TRP A 105 -3.81 -5.21 -3.25
N VAL A 106 -3.02 -4.34 -3.86
CA VAL A 106 -3.46 -3.27 -4.76
C VAL A 106 -3.46 -3.74 -6.23
N LEU A 107 -2.47 -4.55 -6.60
CA LEU A 107 -2.17 -4.88 -7.99
C LEU A 107 -2.67 -6.25 -8.42
N LEU A 108 -2.76 -7.20 -7.49
CA LEU A 108 -3.02 -8.59 -7.83
C LEU A 108 -4.46 -9.01 -7.53
N PRO A 109 -5.01 -9.96 -8.28
CA PRO A 109 -6.32 -10.52 -8.02
C PRO A 109 -6.36 -11.23 -6.66
N ASP A 110 -7.57 -11.57 -6.22
CA ASP A 110 -7.79 -12.28 -4.97
C ASP A 110 -7.04 -13.62 -4.94
N GLY A 111 -6.48 -13.97 -3.77
CA GLY A 111 -5.67 -15.17 -3.57
C GLY A 111 -4.24 -15.12 -4.12
N ALA A 112 -3.87 -14.13 -4.93
CA ALA A 112 -2.53 -14.07 -5.53
C ALA A 112 -1.46 -13.47 -4.59
N ALA A 113 -1.86 -12.81 -3.51
CA ALA A 113 -0.92 -12.24 -2.53
C ALA A 113 -0.03 -13.31 -1.90
N ASP A 114 -0.59 -14.49 -1.57
CA ASP A 114 0.17 -15.59 -0.97
C ASP A 114 1.25 -16.13 -1.92
N HIS A 115 0.94 -16.24 -3.21
CA HIS A 115 1.93 -16.63 -4.21
C HIS A 115 3.06 -15.60 -4.33
N PHE A 116 2.73 -14.32 -4.29
CA PHE A 116 3.72 -13.25 -4.31
C PHE A 116 4.64 -13.32 -3.08
N TYR A 117 4.09 -13.43 -1.89
CA TYR A 117 4.87 -13.52 -0.65
C TYR A 117 5.67 -14.82 -0.58
N GLY A 118 5.11 -15.93 -1.09
CA GLY A 118 5.81 -17.20 -1.21
C GLY A 118 7.03 -17.16 -2.13
N ALA A 119 7.03 -16.27 -3.13
CA ALA A 119 8.15 -16.08 -4.06
C ALA A 119 9.16 -15.02 -3.60
N TYR A 120 8.77 -14.09 -2.70
CA TYR A 120 9.64 -13.03 -2.18
C TYR A 120 10.73 -13.60 -1.26
N ARG A 121 11.98 -13.08 -1.39
CA ARG A 121 13.13 -13.55 -0.58
C ARG A 121 13.92 -12.36 -0.02
N PRO A 122 14.36 -12.43 1.27
CA PRO A 122 13.97 -13.46 2.23
C PRO A 122 12.47 -13.44 2.50
N ALA A 123 11.89 -14.55 2.95
CA ALA A 123 10.45 -14.61 3.25
C ALA A 123 10.09 -13.55 4.31
N PRO A 124 9.04 -12.74 4.10
CA PRO A 124 8.64 -11.72 5.04
C PRO A 124 8.07 -12.38 6.31
N ASP A 125 8.41 -11.85 7.46
CA ASP A 125 7.81 -12.28 8.72
C ASP A 125 6.37 -11.77 8.90
N ALA A 126 5.67 -12.29 9.89
CA ALA A 126 4.29 -11.92 10.17
C ALA A 126 4.14 -10.41 10.51
N ALA A 127 5.13 -9.80 11.15
CA ALA A 127 5.11 -8.38 11.47
C ALA A 127 5.22 -7.52 10.18
N THR A 128 6.10 -7.91 9.26
CA THR A 128 6.23 -7.25 7.95
C THR A 128 4.95 -7.38 7.13
N LEU A 129 4.31 -8.56 7.13
CA LEU A 129 3.03 -8.75 6.44
C LEU A 129 1.90 -7.92 7.04
N ARG A 130 1.85 -7.77 8.36
CA ARG A 130 0.88 -6.86 9.02
C ARG A 130 1.12 -5.42 8.60
N ARG A 131 2.35 -4.91 8.67
CA ARG A 131 2.66 -3.54 8.22
C ARG A 131 2.34 -3.32 6.73
N ALA A 132 2.59 -4.31 5.88
CA ALA A 132 2.22 -4.25 4.46
C ALA A 132 0.70 -4.08 4.26
N ARG A 133 -0.14 -4.72 5.09
CA ARG A 133 -1.60 -4.51 5.09
C ARG A 133 -1.96 -3.07 5.46
N GLY A 134 -1.30 -2.48 6.44
CA GLY A 134 -1.51 -1.07 6.82
C GLY A 134 -1.17 -0.09 5.68
N TRP A 135 -0.03 -0.29 5.01
CA TRP A 135 0.32 0.48 3.82
C TRP A 135 -0.71 0.30 2.69
N ALA A 136 -1.26 -0.92 2.51
CA ALA A 136 -2.32 -1.17 1.55
C ALA A 136 -3.63 -0.45 1.92
N VAL A 137 -3.98 -0.37 3.21
CA VAL A 137 -5.13 0.43 3.70
C VAL A 137 -4.95 1.91 3.35
N LEU A 138 -3.81 2.52 3.66
CA LEU A 138 -3.53 3.93 3.31
C LEU A 138 -3.69 4.16 1.81
N ARG A 139 -3.09 3.31 1.00
CA ARG A 139 -3.17 3.43 -0.46
C ARG A 139 -4.60 3.27 -0.97
N ALA A 140 -5.35 2.32 -0.43
CA ALA A 140 -6.75 2.10 -0.81
C ALA A 140 -7.60 3.34 -0.47
N LEU A 141 -7.46 3.93 0.71
CA LEU A 141 -8.20 5.13 1.10
C LEU A 141 -7.89 6.32 0.17
N VAL A 142 -6.61 6.55 -0.15
CA VAL A 142 -6.22 7.60 -1.11
C VAL A 142 -6.85 7.36 -2.48
N CYS A 143 -6.78 6.13 -2.99
CA CYS A 143 -7.34 5.79 -4.31
C CYS A 143 -8.86 5.90 -4.33
N ILE A 144 -9.56 5.56 -3.25
CA ILE A 144 -11.02 5.74 -3.10
C ILE A 144 -11.38 7.23 -3.19
N LEU A 145 -10.67 8.09 -2.45
CA LEU A 145 -10.91 9.55 -2.45
C LEU A 145 -10.60 10.19 -3.82
N ILE A 146 -9.51 9.78 -4.47
CA ILE A 146 -9.16 10.23 -5.82
C ILE A 146 -10.19 9.74 -6.84
N GLY A 147 -10.67 8.50 -6.67
CA GLY A 147 -11.72 7.92 -7.50
C GLY A 147 -13.03 8.70 -7.40
N ASP A 148 -13.48 8.99 -6.19
CA ASP A 148 -14.67 9.79 -5.93
C ASP A 148 -14.55 11.22 -6.49
N ALA A 149 -13.40 11.86 -6.28
CA ALA A 149 -13.11 13.15 -6.88
C ALA A 149 -13.24 13.12 -8.41
N GLY A 150 -12.80 12.03 -9.05
CA GLY A 150 -12.91 11.83 -10.49
C GLY A 150 -14.35 11.63 -10.97
N VAL A 151 -15.15 10.86 -10.25
CA VAL A 151 -16.57 10.67 -10.55
C VAL A 151 -17.33 12.00 -10.52
N HIS A 152 -16.95 12.90 -9.61
CA HIS A 152 -17.55 14.22 -9.45
C HIS A 152 -16.86 15.34 -10.25
N GLY A 153 -15.91 15.01 -11.15
CA GLY A 153 -15.23 15.99 -12.00
C GLY A 153 -14.32 16.97 -11.24
N ARG A 154 -13.89 16.61 -10.01
CA ARG A 154 -13.00 17.46 -9.20
C ARG A 154 -11.55 17.37 -9.70
N PRO A 155 -10.76 18.47 -9.60
CA PRO A 155 -9.36 18.48 -10.04
C PRO A 155 -8.54 17.35 -9.41
N GLY A 156 -7.67 16.70 -10.21
CA GLY A 156 -6.84 15.59 -9.76
C GLY A 156 -7.56 14.25 -9.62
N GLY A 157 -8.89 14.23 -9.80
CA GLY A 157 -9.70 13.03 -9.71
C GLY A 157 -9.44 12.04 -10.86
N LYS A 158 -9.49 10.74 -10.54
CA LYS A 158 -9.30 9.63 -11.47
C LYS A 158 -10.38 8.56 -11.21
N PRO A 159 -11.52 8.58 -11.93
CA PRO A 159 -12.68 7.75 -11.60
C PRO A 159 -12.38 6.24 -11.63
N THR A 160 -11.41 5.82 -12.44
CA THR A 160 -11.01 4.40 -12.55
C THR A 160 -10.23 3.86 -11.34
N TRP A 161 -9.78 4.74 -10.42
CA TRP A 161 -8.99 4.33 -9.25
C TRP A 161 -9.86 3.83 -8.09
N GLY A 162 -11.10 4.33 -7.96
CA GLY A 162 -12.00 3.97 -6.87
C GLY A 162 -12.40 2.50 -6.84
N PRO A 163 -12.97 1.92 -7.91
CA PRO A 163 -13.49 0.56 -7.90
C PRO A 163 -12.48 -0.51 -7.43
N PRO A 164 -11.23 -0.59 -7.96
CA PRO A 164 -10.25 -1.57 -7.48
C PRO A 164 -9.81 -1.30 -6.04
N ALA A 165 -9.75 -0.05 -5.61
CA ALA A 165 -9.38 0.29 -4.25
C ALA A 165 -10.45 -0.15 -3.22
N HIS A 166 -11.72 -0.06 -3.57
CA HIS A 166 -12.81 -0.64 -2.75
C HIS A 166 -12.69 -2.17 -2.64
N VAL A 167 -12.30 -2.86 -3.72
CA VAL A 167 -12.04 -4.32 -3.68
C VAL A 167 -10.90 -4.61 -2.73
N THR A 168 -9.78 -3.88 -2.85
CA THR A 168 -8.62 -4.01 -1.96
C THR A 168 -9.02 -3.86 -0.49
N LEU A 169 -9.77 -2.81 -0.16
CA LEU A 169 -10.16 -2.53 1.22
C LEU A 169 -11.05 -3.63 1.81
N ARG A 170 -12.04 -4.11 1.02
CA ARG A 170 -12.89 -5.26 1.45
C ARG A 170 -12.07 -6.51 1.73
N ARG A 171 -11.08 -6.83 0.89
CA ARG A 171 -10.18 -7.99 1.08
C ARG A 171 -9.36 -7.86 2.35
N LEU A 172 -8.82 -6.67 2.63
CA LEU A 172 -8.03 -6.39 3.83
C LEU A 172 -8.87 -6.58 5.11
N VAL A 173 -10.11 -6.10 5.11
CA VAL A 173 -11.04 -6.28 6.23
C VAL A 173 -11.42 -7.75 6.40
N ALA A 174 -11.74 -8.47 5.34
CA ALA A 174 -12.13 -9.88 5.40
C ALA A 174 -11.02 -10.80 5.92
N THR A 175 -9.74 -10.43 5.76
CA THR A 175 -8.60 -11.23 6.26
C THR A 175 -8.19 -10.88 7.69
N ALA A 176 -8.83 -9.89 8.32
CA ALA A 176 -8.59 -9.50 9.72
C ALA A 176 -9.58 -10.16 10.69
N SER A 177 -10.63 -10.75 10.15
CA SER A 177 -11.65 -11.52 10.90
C SER A 177 -11.23 -12.96 11.04
#